data_4ba4c0ea4b4ba2706ec73f583234ab19
#
_entry.id   4ba4c0ea4b4ba2706ec73f583234ab19
#
_cell.length_a   1.000
_cell.length_b   1.000
_cell.length_c   1.000
_cell.angle_alpha   90.00
_cell.angle_beta   90.00
_cell.angle_gamma   90.00
#
_symmetry.space_group_name_H-M   'P 1'
#
loop_
_entity.id
_entity.type
_entity.pdbx_description
1 polymer ?
#
loop_
_entity_poly.entity_id
_entity_poly.type
_entity_poly.pdbx_seq_one_letter_code
_entity_poly.pdbx_strand_id
1 'polypeptide(L)'
;NKGVDGFRCDMAEMVPQAFWAWVIPQVKAKYPNILFIAEVYNPNLYREYLAAGFDYLYDKVGMYDYLRGVTSKNWSAEGITLQWQNVDDIRDHMLYFLENHDEQRIASGFFCGRGMCAEPAMIVAATLGKNPVMIYAGQELGEKGMDAEGFSGMDGKTTIFDYWGIKSLQAWANHGKFDGAGLDDEQRKLQTFY
;
A
#
# COMPACT_ATOMS: atom_id res chain seq x y z
N ASN A 1 4.03 -20.26 18.99
CA ASN A 1 2.99 -19.33 18.57
C ASN A 1 3.43 -17.89 18.92
N LYS A 2 3.49 -16.98 17.94
CA LYS A 2 3.89 -15.56 18.10
C LYS A 2 2.69 -14.62 18.05
N GLY A 3 1.45 -15.15 17.90
CA GLY A 3 0.23 -14.36 17.86
C GLY A 3 0.09 -13.49 16.60
N VAL A 4 0.65 -13.91 15.47
CA VAL A 4 0.45 -13.22 14.18
C VAL A 4 -0.86 -13.65 13.54
N ASP A 5 -1.53 -12.72 12.87
CA ASP A 5 -2.83 -12.94 12.22
C ASP A 5 -2.69 -13.22 10.72
N GLY A 6 -1.53 -12.96 10.14
CA GLY A 6 -1.27 -13.20 8.72
C GLY A 6 0.17 -12.96 8.31
N PHE A 7 0.42 -13.18 7.02
CA PHE A 7 1.72 -12.98 6.38
C PHE A 7 1.57 -12.17 5.10
N ARG A 8 2.40 -11.16 4.93
CA ARG A 8 2.69 -10.57 3.63
C ARG A 8 3.89 -11.31 3.06
N CYS A 9 3.69 -11.90 1.90
CA CYS A 9 4.71 -12.71 1.23
C CYS A 9 5.41 -11.86 0.17
N ASP A 10 6.65 -11.50 0.50
CA ASP A 10 7.54 -10.71 -0.35
C ASP A 10 7.83 -11.45 -1.64
N MET A 11 7.78 -10.72 -2.78
CA MET A 11 8.09 -11.23 -4.12
C MET A 11 7.51 -12.65 -4.36
N ALA A 12 6.23 -12.85 -4.01
CA ALA A 12 5.61 -14.18 -4.03
C ALA A 12 5.67 -14.84 -5.42
N GLU A 13 5.64 -14.03 -6.50
CA GLU A 13 5.75 -14.53 -7.88
C GLU A 13 7.14 -15.09 -8.25
N MET A 14 8.17 -14.80 -7.46
CA MET A 14 9.52 -15.37 -7.64
C MET A 14 9.65 -16.75 -6.98
N VAL A 15 8.66 -17.15 -6.18
CA VAL A 15 8.59 -18.48 -5.56
C VAL A 15 7.60 -19.32 -6.37
N PRO A 16 7.94 -20.56 -6.75
CA PRO A 16 7.03 -21.39 -7.54
C PRO A 16 5.64 -21.50 -6.94
N GLN A 17 4.61 -21.29 -7.74
CA GLN A 17 3.20 -21.36 -7.32
C GLN A 17 2.87 -22.67 -6.60
N ALA A 18 3.47 -23.79 -7.05
CA ALA A 18 3.30 -25.10 -6.43
C ALA A 18 3.72 -25.13 -4.95
N PHE A 19 4.73 -24.33 -4.54
CA PHE A 19 5.10 -24.20 -3.13
C PHE A 19 3.97 -23.56 -2.32
N TRP A 20 3.39 -22.48 -2.83
CA TRP A 20 2.28 -21.80 -2.15
C TRP A 20 1.04 -22.70 -2.05
N ALA A 21 0.69 -23.38 -3.13
CA ALA A 21 -0.41 -24.34 -3.16
C ALA A 21 -0.20 -25.52 -2.21
N TRP A 22 1.05 -25.84 -1.89
CA TRP A 22 1.38 -26.86 -0.89
C TRP A 22 1.35 -26.29 0.53
N VAL A 23 1.98 -25.15 0.81
CA VAL A 23 2.19 -24.66 2.18
C VAL A 23 0.95 -23.98 2.77
N ILE A 24 0.24 -23.14 1.99
CA ILE A 24 -0.88 -22.35 2.52
C ILE A 24 -2.00 -23.21 3.08
N PRO A 25 -2.49 -24.27 2.38
CA PRO A 25 -3.52 -25.14 2.95
C PRO A 25 -3.11 -25.84 4.26
N GLN A 26 -1.83 -26.22 4.38
CA GLN A 26 -1.34 -26.85 5.60
C GLN A 26 -1.32 -25.89 6.79
N VAL A 27 -0.94 -24.63 6.55
CA VAL A 27 -0.97 -23.59 7.59
C VAL A 27 -2.41 -23.26 7.98
N LYS A 28 -3.30 -23.06 7.00
CA LYS A 28 -4.72 -22.76 7.24
C LYS A 28 -5.47 -23.91 7.91
N ALA A 29 -5.10 -25.18 7.65
CA ALA A 29 -5.65 -26.32 8.35
C ALA A 29 -5.37 -26.27 9.87
N LYS A 30 -4.24 -25.71 10.26
CA LYS A 30 -3.85 -25.55 11.67
C LYS A 30 -4.30 -24.22 12.27
N TYR A 31 -4.37 -23.17 11.44
CA TYR A 31 -4.72 -21.80 11.83
C TYR A 31 -5.74 -21.25 10.82
N PRO A 32 -7.04 -21.59 10.95
CA PRO A 32 -8.04 -21.30 9.91
C PRO A 32 -8.24 -19.83 9.57
N ASN A 33 -7.96 -18.93 10.50
CA ASN A 33 -8.18 -17.49 10.37
C ASN A 33 -6.93 -16.72 9.89
N ILE A 34 -5.83 -17.44 9.60
CA ILE A 34 -4.61 -16.77 9.19
C ILE A 34 -4.72 -16.29 7.75
N LEU A 35 -4.29 -15.05 7.50
CA LEU A 35 -4.36 -14.42 6.18
C LEU A 35 -3.01 -14.50 5.45
N PHE A 36 -3.08 -14.64 4.13
CA PHE A 36 -1.92 -14.57 3.25
C PHE A 36 -2.13 -13.47 2.21
N ILE A 37 -1.22 -12.50 2.18
CA ILE A 37 -1.19 -11.40 1.21
C ILE A 37 0.04 -11.59 0.33
N ALA A 38 -0.15 -11.65 -0.99
CA ALA A 38 0.96 -11.84 -1.92
C ALA A 38 1.35 -10.53 -2.61
N GLU A 39 2.63 -10.33 -2.75
CA GLU A 39 3.20 -9.38 -3.68
C GLU A 39 3.39 -10.09 -5.03
N VAL A 40 2.50 -9.81 -5.98
CA VAL A 40 2.52 -10.30 -7.36
C VAL A 40 2.32 -9.12 -8.29
N TYR A 41 3.28 -8.85 -9.17
CA TYR A 41 3.23 -7.69 -10.08
C TYR A 41 2.75 -8.05 -11.48
N ASN A 42 2.79 -9.34 -11.86
CA ASN A 42 2.27 -9.80 -13.12
C ASN A 42 0.75 -10.08 -13.04
N PRO A 43 -0.13 -9.24 -13.64
CA PRO A 43 -1.59 -9.43 -13.56
C PRO A 43 -2.08 -10.77 -14.13
N ASN A 44 -1.33 -11.38 -15.04
CA ASN A 44 -1.68 -12.69 -15.61
C ASN A 44 -1.58 -13.83 -14.59
N LEU A 45 -0.83 -13.62 -13.49
CA LEU A 45 -0.63 -14.60 -12.44
C LEU A 45 -1.62 -14.43 -11.27
N TYR A 46 -2.38 -13.36 -11.19
CA TYR A 46 -3.25 -13.05 -10.05
C TYR A 46 -4.17 -14.23 -9.69
N ARG A 47 -4.89 -14.76 -10.67
CA ARG A 47 -5.86 -15.86 -10.46
C ARG A 47 -5.19 -17.15 -10.03
N GLU A 48 -3.99 -17.41 -10.55
CA GLU A 48 -3.20 -18.59 -10.20
C GLU A 48 -2.73 -18.53 -8.72
N TYR A 49 -2.31 -17.36 -8.24
CA TYR A 49 -1.87 -17.19 -6.85
C TYR A 49 -3.06 -17.19 -5.87
N LEU A 50 -4.21 -16.65 -6.25
CA LEU A 50 -5.44 -16.80 -5.47
C LEU A 50 -5.86 -18.27 -5.38
N ALA A 51 -5.79 -19.02 -6.49
CA ALA A 51 -6.06 -20.47 -6.50
C ALA A 51 -5.07 -21.26 -5.64
N ALA A 52 -3.84 -20.78 -5.44
CA ALA A 52 -2.87 -21.36 -4.52
C ALA A 52 -3.20 -21.15 -3.04
N GLY A 53 -4.18 -20.27 -2.72
CA GLY A 53 -4.69 -20.09 -1.38
C GLY A 53 -4.41 -18.72 -0.75
N PHE A 54 -3.81 -17.76 -1.47
CA PHE A 54 -3.69 -16.38 -1.01
C PHE A 54 -5.08 -15.74 -0.86
N ASP A 55 -5.24 -14.92 0.17
CA ASP A 55 -6.48 -14.21 0.46
C ASP A 55 -6.54 -12.88 -0.29
N TYR A 56 -5.38 -12.20 -0.39
CA TYR A 56 -5.27 -10.89 -1.06
C TYR A 56 -3.98 -10.78 -1.87
N LEU A 57 -4.04 -9.97 -2.91
CA LEU A 57 -2.90 -9.59 -3.76
C LEU A 57 -2.76 -8.07 -3.83
N TYR A 58 -1.55 -7.55 -3.91
CA TYR A 58 -1.32 -6.15 -4.24
C TYR A 58 -1.76 -5.86 -5.68
N ASP A 59 -2.61 -4.86 -5.87
CA ASP A 59 -2.91 -4.33 -7.21
C ASP A 59 -1.95 -3.19 -7.58
N LYS A 60 -0.67 -3.56 -7.75
CA LYS A 60 0.40 -2.61 -8.05
C LYS A 60 0.32 -2.12 -9.50
N VAL A 61 0.36 -3.05 -10.45
CA VAL A 61 0.48 -2.73 -11.88
C VAL A 61 -0.85 -2.24 -12.46
N GLY A 62 -1.99 -2.67 -11.91
CA GLY A 62 -3.31 -2.19 -12.30
C GLY A 62 -3.66 -0.87 -11.63
N MET A 63 -4.32 -0.94 -10.48
CA MET A 63 -4.93 0.22 -9.84
C MET A 63 -3.90 1.22 -9.31
N TYR A 64 -2.83 0.77 -8.61
CA TYR A 64 -1.84 1.69 -8.06
C TYR A 64 -1.16 2.53 -9.14
N ASP A 65 -0.58 1.89 -10.16
CA ASP A 65 0.14 2.60 -11.23
C ASP A 65 -0.79 3.57 -11.98
N TYR A 66 -2.05 3.17 -12.16
CA TYR A 66 -3.01 4.03 -12.85
C TYR A 66 -3.42 5.23 -12.01
N LEU A 67 -3.76 5.05 -10.72
CA LEU A 67 -4.09 6.15 -9.82
C LEU A 67 -2.92 7.12 -9.66
N ARG A 68 -1.69 6.59 -9.56
CA ARG A 68 -0.48 7.41 -9.57
C ARG A 68 -0.35 8.22 -10.86
N GLY A 69 -0.62 7.60 -12.01
CA GLY A 69 -0.59 8.27 -13.31
C GLY A 69 -1.61 9.40 -13.43
N VAL A 70 -2.84 9.16 -12.96
CA VAL A 70 -3.90 10.20 -12.90
C VAL A 70 -3.50 11.34 -11.96
N THR A 71 -2.95 11.01 -10.79
CA THR A 71 -2.59 12.01 -9.77
C THR A 71 -1.41 12.89 -10.17
N SER A 72 -0.37 12.31 -10.80
CA SER A 72 0.92 12.99 -10.97
C SER A 72 1.41 13.11 -12.41
N LYS A 73 0.75 12.45 -13.39
CA LYS A 73 1.20 12.39 -14.79
C LYS A 73 0.14 12.85 -15.79
N ASN A 74 -0.95 13.46 -15.33
CA ASN A 74 -2.08 13.92 -16.13
C ASN A 74 -2.73 12.83 -17.01
N TRP A 75 -2.76 11.57 -16.54
CA TRP A 75 -3.51 10.54 -17.23
C TRP A 75 -5.02 10.78 -17.07
N SER A 76 -5.81 10.32 -18.06
CA SER A 76 -7.27 10.41 -17.98
C SER A 76 -7.82 9.53 -16.85
N ALA A 77 -8.75 10.06 -16.07
CA ALA A 77 -9.45 9.28 -15.05
C ALA A 77 -10.38 8.19 -15.63
N GLU A 78 -10.74 8.28 -16.91
CA GLU A 78 -11.62 7.30 -17.58
C GLU A 78 -11.08 5.87 -17.52
N GLY A 79 -9.76 5.71 -17.56
CA GLY A 79 -9.15 4.39 -17.52
C GLY A 79 -9.16 3.72 -16.13
N ILE A 80 -9.54 4.41 -15.06
CA ILE A 80 -9.74 3.81 -13.73
C ILE A 80 -10.77 2.67 -13.81
N THR A 81 -11.87 2.90 -14.54
CA THR A 81 -12.91 1.89 -14.76
C THR A 81 -12.37 0.65 -15.45
N LEU A 82 -11.47 0.83 -16.41
CA LEU A 82 -10.84 -0.31 -17.10
C LEU A 82 -9.96 -1.13 -16.14
N GLN A 83 -9.15 -0.49 -15.30
CA GLN A 83 -8.35 -1.21 -14.30
C GLN A 83 -9.24 -2.02 -13.34
N TRP A 84 -10.33 -1.44 -12.88
CA TRP A 84 -11.30 -2.09 -12.03
C TRP A 84 -11.98 -3.29 -12.71
N GLN A 85 -12.34 -3.16 -14.01
CA GLN A 85 -12.94 -4.24 -14.80
C GLN A 85 -11.98 -5.40 -15.10
N ASN A 86 -10.69 -5.11 -15.25
CA ASN A 86 -9.67 -6.14 -15.51
C ASN A 86 -9.57 -7.19 -14.40
N VAL A 87 -9.99 -6.85 -13.19
CA VAL A 87 -9.99 -7.72 -12.00
C VAL A 87 -11.40 -8.00 -11.47
N ASP A 88 -12.45 -7.81 -12.27
CA ASP A 88 -13.85 -7.84 -11.86
C ASP A 88 -14.23 -9.10 -11.06
N ASP A 89 -13.78 -10.27 -11.51
CA ASP A 89 -14.02 -11.57 -10.89
C ASP A 89 -13.20 -11.82 -9.60
N ILE A 90 -12.13 -11.06 -9.39
CA ILE A 90 -11.21 -11.21 -8.23
C ILE A 90 -11.05 -9.92 -7.44
N ARG A 91 -11.78 -8.86 -7.75
CA ARG A 91 -11.55 -7.52 -7.17
C ARG A 91 -11.63 -7.48 -5.65
N ASP A 92 -12.48 -8.30 -5.04
CA ASP A 92 -12.63 -8.35 -3.58
C ASP A 92 -11.38 -8.93 -2.89
N HIS A 93 -10.47 -9.53 -3.67
CA HIS A 93 -9.17 -10.05 -3.22
C HIS A 93 -7.99 -9.12 -3.54
N MET A 94 -8.23 -7.98 -4.18
CA MET A 94 -7.19 -7.03 -4.51
C MET A 94 -6.97 -6.05 -3.36
N LEU A 95 -5.74 -5.89 -2.90
CA LEU A 95 -5.37 -4.89 -1.90
C LEU A 95 -4.94 -3.61 -2.60
N TYR A 96 -5.68 -2.52 -2.39
CA TYR A 96 -5.36 -1.21 -2.93
C TYR A 96 -4.50 -0.40 -1.97
N PHE A 97 -3.64 0.45 -2.51
CA PHE A 97 -2.75 1.32 -1.77
C PHE A 97 -2.27 2.48 -2.65
N LEU A 98 -1.75 3.53 -2.03
CA LEU A 98 -1.08 4.64 -2.73
C LEU A 98 0.37 4.83 -2.29
N GLU A 99 0.75 4.26 -1.15
CA GLU A 99 2.12 4.22 -0.65
C GLU A 99 2.44 2.84 -0.10
N ASN A 100 3.69 2.45 -0.20
CA ASN A 100 4.28 1.32 0.52
C ASN A 100 5.79 1.55 0.70
N HIS A 101 6.51 0.55 1.20
CA HIS A 101 7.95 0.63 1.46
C HIS A 101 8.84 0.58 0.21
N ASP A 102 8.27 0.32 -0.98
CA ASP A 102 8.98 0.26 -2.27
C ASP A 102 8.68 1.47 -3.17
N GLU A 103 7.61 2.21 -2.89
CA GLU A 103 7.14 3.31 -3.71
C GLU A 103 7.41 4.67 -3.06
N GLN A 104 7.49 5.72 -3.89
CA GLN A 104 7.65 7.08 -3.40
C GLN A 104 6.42 7.51 -2.59
N ARG A 105 6.67 8.29 -1.55
CA ARG A 105 5.64 8.94 -0.77
C ARG A 105 4.86 9.95 -1.63
N ILE A 106 3.55 10.04 -1.43
CA ILE A 106 2.68 11.00 -2.12
C ILE A 106 3.18 12.43 -1.95
N ALA A 107 3.56 12.79 -0.73
CA ALA A 107 4.00 14.15 -0.41
C ALA A 107 5.43 14.46 -0.89
N SER A 108 6.17 13.48 -1.42
CA SER A 108 7.49 13.72 -2.00
C SER A 108 7.41 14.44 -3.36
N GLY A 109 8.46 15.16 -3.72
CA GLY A 109 8.59 15.78 -5.04
C GLY A 109 8.68 14.77 -6.20
N PHE A 110 8.90 13.49 -5.89
CA PHE A 110 8.94 12.40 -6.88
C PHE A 110 7.57 11.81 -7.21
N PHE A 111 6.54 12.15 -6.44
CA PHE A 111 5.16 11.75 -6.73
C PHE A 111 4.31 12.99 -7.00
N CYS A 112 3.87 13.72 -6.00
CA CYS A 112 2.92 14.82 -6.13
C CYS A 112 3.33 16.09 -5.38
N GLY A 113 4.29 16.00 -4.47
CA GLY A 113 4.84 17.13 -3.73
C GLY A 113 4.07 17.55 -2.47
N ARG A 114 2.85 17.02 -2.25
CA ARG A 114 2.05 17.23 -1.05
C ARG A 114 1.02 16.13 -0.85
N GLY A 115 0.69 15.80 0.41
CA GLY A 115 -0.18 14.67 0.74
C GLY A 115 -1.61 14.79 0.22
N MET A 116 -2.19 15.99 0.26
CA MET A 116 -3.59 16.26 -0.14
C MET A 116 -3.86 16.07 -1.64
N CYS A 117 -2.85 16.06 -2.49
CA CYS A 117 -3.05 15.90 -3.93
C CYS A 117 -3.60 14.52 -4.31
N ALA A 118 -3.40 13.51 -3.48
CA ALA A 118 -3.88 12.16 -3.72
C ALA A 118 -5.22 11.83 -3.02
N GLU A 119 -5.87 12.80 -2.35
CA GLU A 119 -7.19 12.56 -1.72
C GLU A 119 -8.21 11.97 -2.71
N PRO A 120 -8.37 12.49 -3.95
CA PRO A 120 -9.31 11.88 -4.90
C PRO A 120 -8.95 10.43 -5.23
N ALA A 121 -7.67 10.12 -5.40
CA ALA A 121 -7.21 8.76 -5.67
C ALA A 121 -7.44 7.82 -4.46
N MET A 122 -7.25 8.34 -3.24
CA MET A 122 -7.52 7.60 -2.01
C MET A 122 -9.01 7.31 -1.83
N ILE A 123 -9.89 8.28 -2.15
CA ILE A 123 -11.33 8.06 -2.15
C ILE A 123 -11.70 6.94 -3.12
N VAL A 124 -11.15 6.96 -4.33
CA VAL A 124 -11.37 5.88 -5.31
C VAL A 124 -10.90 4.54 -4.75
N ALA A 125 -9.67 4.46 -4.26
CA ALA A 125 -9.12 3.22 -3.71
C ALA A 125 -9.96 2.66 -2.55
N ALA A 126 -10.50 3.54 -1.68
CA ALA A 126 -11.24 3.14 -0.49
C ALA A 126 -12.73 2.85 -0.73
N THR A 127 -13.32 3.34 -1.83
CA THR A 127 -14.77 3.28 -2.04
C THR A 127 -15.20 2.54 -3.30
N LEU A 128 -14.26 2.19 -4.18
CA LEU A 128 -14.58 1.54 -5.46
C LEU A 128 -15.07 0.10 -5.30
N GLY A 129 -14.74 -0.54 -4.18
CA GLY A 129 -15.10 -1.93 -3.88
C GLY A 129 -15.20 -2.20 -2.39
N LYS A 130 -15.19 -3.49 -2.02
CA LYS A 130 -15.15 -3.99 -0.64
C LYS A 130 -13.77 -4.55 -0.26
N ASN A 131 -12.82 -4.40 -1.14
CA ASN A 131 -11.46 -4.87 -0.99
C ASN A 131 -10.71 -4.08 0.10
N PRO A 132 -9.69 -4.68 0.73
CA PRO A 132 -8.88 -4.00 1.71
C PRO A 132 -8.06 -2.88 1.08
N VAL A 133 -7.81 -1.84 1.89
CA VAL A 133 -6.95 -0.71 1.52
C VAL A 133 -5.85 -0.57 2.55
N MET A 134 -4.62 -0.42 2.08
CA MET A 134 -3.46 -0.21 2.94
C MET A 134 -3.14 1.28 3.04
N ILE A 135 -3.03 1.78 4.26
CA ILE A 135 -2.46 3.10 4.57
C ILE A 135 -1.06 2.87 5.10
N TYR A 136 -0.05 3.40 4.42
CA TYR A 136 1.33 3.27 4.86
C TYR A 136 1.64 4.27 5.96
N ALA A 137 2.32 3.83 7.02
CA ALA A 137 2.58 4.63 8.23
C ALA A 137 3.17 6.01 7.90
N GLY A 138 2.47 7.08 8.31
CA GLY A 138 2.82 8.47 8.00
C GLY A 138 2.14 9.04 6.74
N GLN A 139 1.47 8.23 5.93
CA GLN A 139 0.69 8.69 4.77
C GLN A 139 -0.39 9.68 5.21
N GLU A 140 -1.07 9.39 6.30
CA GLU A 140 -2.08 10.23 6.95
C GLU A 140 -1.54 11.55 7.50
N LEU A 141 -0.23 11.70 7.55
CA LEU A 141 0.48 12.90 8.03
C LEU A 141 1.26 13.60 6.91
N GLY A 142 1.14 13.13 5.67
CA GLY A 142 1.87 13.70 4.54
C GLY A 142 3.39 13.51 4.63
N GLU A 143 3.83 12.33 5.10
CA GLU A 143 5.26 12.01 5.15
C GLU A 143 5.89 12.10 3.76
N LYS A 144 7.04 12.77 3.66
CA LYS A 144 7.73 13.01 2.38
C LYS A 144 8.77 11.95 2.02
N GLY A 145 9.10 11.08 2.98
CA GLY A 145 10.17 10.12 2.80
C GLY A 145 11.56 10.76 2.78
N MET A 146 12.51 10.06 2.20
CA MET A 146 13.90 10.48 2.16
C MET A 146 14.13 11.48 1.03
N ASP A 147 14.21 12.76 1.40
CA ASP A 147 14.48 13.88 0.51
C ASP A 147 15.94 14.34 0.53
N ALA A 148 16.73 13.91 1.52
CA ALA A 148 18.14 14.21 1.65
C ALA A 148 19.01 12.95 1.78
N GLU A 149 18.60 12.00 2.60
CA GLU A 149 19.34 10.77 2.89
C GLU A 149 18.37 9.61 3.10
N GLY A 150 18.59 8.49 2.44
CA GLY A 150 17.84 7.26 2.55
C GLY A 150 18.67 6.09 2.02
N PHE A 151 18.15 4.88 2.07
CA PHE A 151 18.84 3.69 1.58
C PHE A 151 19.26 3.84 0.11
N SER A 152 18.37 4.38 -0.72
CA SER A 152 18.62 4.66 -2.15
C SER A 152 19.06 6.12 -2.41
N GLY A 153 19.32 6.90 -1.36
CA GLY A 153 19.59 8.33 -1.43
C GLY A 153 18.33 9.18 -1.44
N MET A 154 18.37 10.32 -2.11
CA MET A 154 17.24 11.25 -2.22
C MET A 154 16.25 10.76 -3.27
N ASP A 155 15.29 9.95 -2.88
CA ASP A 155 14.34 9.30 -3.80
C ASP A 155 12.86 9.38 -3.37
N GLY A 156 12.55 10.04 -2.25
CA GLY A 156 11.19 10.23 -1.75
C GLY A 156 10.52 8.97 -1.19
N LYS A 157 11.30 7.93 -0.90
CA LYS A 157 10.80 6.68 -0.30
C LYS A 157 11.02 6.65 1.21
N THR A 158 10.34 5.75 1.89
CA THR A 158 10.68 5.26 3.22
C THR A 158 10.68 3.75 3.15
N THR A 159 11.85 3.15 2.99
CA THR A 159 12.01 1.71 2.77
C THR A 159 12.12 0.95 4.09
N ILE A 160 12.08 -0.38 4.03
CA ILE A 160 12.36 -1.24 5.20
C ILE A 160 13.81 -1.13 5.68
N PHE A 161 14.69 -0.50 4.92
CA PHE A 161 16.10 -0.27 5.25
C PHE A 161 16.34 1.10 5.90
N ASP A 162 15.32 1.97 5.92
CA ASP A 162 15.35 3.28 6.57
C ASP A 162 14.85 3.14 8.01
N TYR A 163 15.76 2.94 8.95
CA TYR A 163 15.46 2.58 10.35
C TYR A 163 15.56 3.74 11.35
N TRP A 164 15.70 4.94 10.86
CA TRP A 164 15.57 6.16 11.70
C TRP A 164 14.13 6.64 11.78
N GLY A 165 13.82 7.38 12.81
CA GLY A 165 12.43 7.77 13.09
C GLY A 165 11.83 8.70 12.04
N ILE A 166 10.61 8.43 11.65
CA ILE A 166 9.80 9.25 10.74
C ILE A 166 9.41 10.53 11.46
N LYS A 167 9.83 11.70 10.95
CA LYS A 167 9.64 13.01 11.58
C LYS A 167 8.18 13.39 11.78
N SER A 168 7.31 13.11 10.81
CA SER A 168 5.88 13.38 10.90
C SER A 168 5.22 12.56 12.01
N LEU A 169 5.57 11.28 12.15
CA LEU A 169 5.09 10.44 13.25
C LEU A 169 5.62 10.89 14.61
N GLN A 170 6.87 11.36 14.68
CA GLN A 170 7.43 11.94 15.91
C GLN A 170 6.68 13.22 16.31
N ALA A 171 6.38 14.09 15.34
CA ALA A 171 5.61 15.31 15.57
C ALA A 171 4.18 15.01 16.05
N TRP A 172 3.54 14.01 15.44
CA TRP A 172 2.22 13.54 15.89
C TRP A 172 2.25 12.95 17.29
N ALA A 173 3.24 12.12 17.58
CA ALA A 173 3.39 11.47 18.89
C ALA A 173 3.69 12.46 20.01
N ASN A 174 4.31 13.62 19.73
CA ASN A 174 4.59 14.71 20.67
C ASN A 174 5.05 14.19 22.04
N HIS A 175 6.18 13.48 22.07
CA HIS A 175 6.76 12.91 23.30
C HIS A 175 5.79 11.96 24.08
N GLY A 176 4.93 11.25 23.37
CA GLY A 176 3.99 10.28 23.95
C GLY A 176 2.65 10.85 24.40
N LYS A 177 2.37 12.13 24.12
CA LYS A 177 1.05 12.74 24.39
C LYS A 177 0.01 12.39 23.34
N PHE A 178 0.44 12.11 22.11
CA PHE A 178 -0.41 11.78 20.96
C PHE A 178 -1.53 12.81 20.68
N ASP A 179 -1.25 14.09 20.97
CA ASP A 179 -2.21 15.20 20.85
C ASP A 179 -2.09 15.96 19.52
N GLY A 180 -1.12 15.57 18.68
CA GLY A 180 -0.87 16.20 17.39
C GLY A 180 -0.42 17.67 17.48
N ALA A 181 0.01 18.15 18.66
CA ALA A 181 0.41 19.55 18.84
C ALA A 181 1.62 19.95 17.95
N GLY A 182 2.44 18.96 17.57
CA GLY A 182 3.57 19.17 16.64
C GLY A 182 3.19 19.19 15.15
N LEU A 183 1.92 18.94 14.80
CA LEU A 183 1.45 18.93 13.41
C LEU A 183 1.13 20.35 12.91
N ASP A 184 1.44 20.63 11.66
CA ASP A 184 0.98 21.81 10.97
C ASP A 184 -0.49 21.69 10.50
N ASP A 185 -1.03 22.75 9.89
CA ASP A 185 -2.44 22.79 9.47
C ASP A 185 -2.73 21.84 8.31
N GLU A 186 -1.80 21.62 7.39
CA GLU A 186 -1.97 20.67 6.28
C GLU A 186 -1.97 19.24 6.81
N GLN A 187 -1.05 18.90 7.71
CA GLN A 187 -0.98 17.61 8.35
C GLN A 187 -2.25 17.28 9.14
N ARG A 188 -2.80 18.25 9.88
CA ARG A 188 -4.08 18.08 10.62
C ARG A 188 -5.26 17.84 9.69
N LYS A 189 -5.34 18.54 8.56
CA LYS A 189 -6.40 18.34 7.56
C LYS A 189 -6.30 16.95 6.96
N LEU A 190 -5.10 16.55 6.57
CA LEU A 190 -4.85 15.23 5.98
C LEU A 190 -5.19 14.11 6.97
N GLN A 191 -4.76 14.23 8.22
CA GLN A 191 -5.11 13.26 9.28
C GLN A 191 -6.63 13.16 9.50
N THR A 192 -7.34 14.29 9.39
CA THR A 192 -8.80 14.29 9.50
C THR A 192 -9.48 13.60 8.31
N PHE A 193 -8.89 13.68 7.14
CA PHE A 193 -9.36 13.01 5.93
C PHE A 193 -9.22 11.48 6.05
N TYR A 194 -8.07 10.99 6.51
CA TYR A 194 -7.80 9.57 6.71
C TYR A 194 -8.52 9.01 7.95
#